data_bd0b436ec51ffb19650f2accc8b02d54
#
_entry.id   bd0b436ec51ffb19650f2accc8b02d54
#
_cell.length_a   1.000
_cell.length_b   1.000
_cell.length_c   1.000
_cell.angle_alpha   90.00
_cell.angle_beta   90.00
_cell.angle_gamma   90.00
#
_symmetry.space_group_name_H-M   'P 1'
#
loop_
_entity.id
_entity.type
_entity.pdbx_description
1 polymer ?
#
loop_
_entity_poly.entity_id
_entity_poly.type
_entity_poly.pdbx_seq_one_letter_code
_entity_poly.pdbx_strand_id
1 'polypeptide(L)'
;MTYLRQLAIFLIASLAIASAQTPHPASTFPVFDGTMYLEKPNLGPTGLRPIAIIYTTFLWSNEAERSDIPQSNVIRALALQASLSPGIAVIDIENWPVTGDPMQVASSIQKYQRTIQLFKQFAPSLKVGYYGIAPIRNYWDAIGPRNAPKYKAWQDANDKQAEVSKFADVIFPSLYTFYNDPDKWRLFAEAQIREARRIAPGKSVYAFLWPEFEHGSNDAAIGNYLPGAYWRMELETARQIADGIVIWGGFHETWNENAPWWMETKAFLKEATLK
;
A
#
# COMPACT_ATOMS: atom_id res chain seq x y z
N MET A 1 21.66 24.22 -6.00
CA MET A 1 21.84 23.67 -7.38
C MET A 1 22.44 22.26 -7.44
N THR A 2 22.54 21.51 -6.34
CA THR A 2 23.29 20.23 -6.26
C THR A 2 22.36 18.98 -6.17
N TYR A 3 21.06 19.16 -5.93
CA TYR A 3 20.12 18.03 -5.77
C TYR A 3 19.50 17.49 -7.07
N LEU A 4 19.54 18.27 -8.16
CA LEU A 4 18.99 17.83 -9.46
C LEU A 4 19.87 16.79 -10.20
N ARG A 5 21.13 16.58 -9.77
CA ARG A 5 22.03 15.62 -10.42
C ARG A 5 21.95 14.19 -9.86
N GLN A 6 21.40 14.00 -8.67
CA GLN A 6 21.28 12.65 -8.08
C GLN A 6 19.98 11.92 -8.50
N LEU A 7 18.94 12.63 -8.94
CA LEU A 7 17.70 12.00 -9.42
C LEU A 7 17.82 11.29 -10.78
N ALA A 8 18.85 11.65 -11.58
CA ALA A 8 19.04 11.07 -12.92
C ALA A 8 19.68 9.68 -12.94
N ILE A 9 20.29 9.23 -11.82
CA ILE A 9 21.09 8.00 -11.80
C ILE A 9 20.27 6.75 -11.47
N PHE A 10 19.10 6.87 -10.83
CA PHE A 10 18.27 5.71 -10.50
C PHE A 10 17.31 5.24 -11.59
N LEU A 11 17.22 5.94 -12.72
CA LEU A 11 16.26 5.62 -13.80
C LEU A 11 16.84 4.79 -14.97
N ILE A 12 18.13 4.43 -14.96
CA ILE A 12 18.79 3.80 -16.14
C ILE A 12 19.14 2.31 -15.95
N ALA A 13 18.90 1.72 -14.80
CA ALA A 13 19.39 0.37 -14.50
C ALA A 13 18.37 -0.77 -14.74
N SER A 14 17.45 -0.67 -15.69
CA SER A 14 16.53 -1.79 -15.98
C SER A 14 16.23 -2.02 -17.45
N LEU A 15 17.21 -1.86 -18.31
CA LEU A 15 17.17 -2.43 -19.66
C LEU A 15 18.11 -3.64 -19.74
N ALA A 16 17.78 -4.69 -18.98
CA ALA A 16 18.34 -6.01 -19.16
C ALA A 16 17.40 -6.83 -20.04
N ILE A 17 17.98 -7.36 -21.10
CA ILE A 17 17.42 -8.20 -22.15
C ILE A 17 16.52 -9.29 -21.57
N ALA A 18 15.23 -9.22 -21.87
CA ALA A 18 14.24 -10.23 -21.50
C ALA A 18 14.51 -11.50 -22.31
N SER A 19 15.09 -12.53 -21.69
CA SER A 19 14.92 -13.90 -22.15
C SER A 19 13.45 -14.27 -21.97
N ALA A 20 12.78 -14.68 -23.05
CA ALA A 20 11.38 -15.10 -23.02
C ALA A 20 11.22 -16.33 -22.10
N GLN A 21 10.83 -16.09 -20.86
CA GLN A 21 10.34 -17.14 -19.97
C GLN A 21 8.84 -17.30 -20.22
N THR A 22 8.41 -18.54 -20.44
CA THR A 22 7.00 -18.91 -20.53
C THR A 22 6.24 -18.39 -19.31
N PRO A 23 5.11 -17.66 -19.48
CA PRO A 23 4.36 -17.16 -18.35
C PRO A 23 3.82 -18.35 -17.54
N HIS A 24 4.21 -18.45 -16.27
CA HIS A 24 3.50 -19.30 -15.33
C HIS A 24 2.03 -18.86 -15.28
N PRO A 25 1.05 -19.80 -15.17
CA PRO A 25 -0.34 -19.41 -14.98
C PRO A 25 -0.42 -18.50 -13.75
N ALA A 26 -0.84 -17.28 -13.98
CA ALA A 26 -0.91 -16.27 -12.92
C ALA A 26 -1.89 -16.75 -11.86
N SER A 27 -1.44 -16.87 -10.61
CA SER A 27 -2.34 -17.03 -9.46
C SER A 27 -3.46 -16.01 -9.56
N THR A 28 -4.69 -16.43 -9.31
CA THR A 28 -5.86 -15.53 -9.29
C THR A 28 -5.76 -14.46 -8.21
N PHE A 29 -4.95 -14.68 -7.18
CA PHE A 29 -4.71 -13.77 -6.06
C PHE A 29 -3.36 -13.05 -6.25
N PRO A 30 -3.36 -11.76 -6.63
CA PRO A 30 -2.14 -11.02 -6.91
C PRO A 30 -1.40 -10.66 -5.63
N VAL A 31 -0.08 -10.86 -5.64
CA VAL A 31 0.85 -10.35 -4.63
C VAL A 31 1.82 -9.40 -5.31
N PHE A 32 1.87 -8.15 -4.84
CA PHE A 32 2.66 -7.11 -5.44
C PHE A 32 3.94 -6.84 -4.63
N ASP A 33 5.02 -6.57 -5.36
CA ASP A 33 6.31 -6.17 -4.80
C ASP A 33 6.38 -4.64 -4.67
N GLY A 34 6.13 -4.14 -3.46
CA GLY A 34 6.37 -2.76 -3.05
C GLY A 34 7.65 -2.58 -2.23
N THR A 35 8.53 -3.58 -2.17
CA THR A 35 9.74 -3.54 -1.34
C THR A 35 10.87 -2.73 -1.97
N MET A 36 11.71 -2.11 -1.14
CA MET A 36 12.76 -1.18 -1.55
C MET A 36 14.16 -1.63 -1.10
N TYR A 37 14.37 -2.92 -0.84
CA TYR A 37 15.67 -3.44 -0.43
C TYR A 37 16.77 -3.10 -1.43
N LEU A 38 17.92 -2.69 -0.93
CA LEU A 38 19.15 -2.55 -1.71
C LEU A 38 19.59 -3.92 -2.23
N GLU A 39 20.13 -3.98 -3.44
CA GLU A 39 20.60 -5.22 -4.08
C GLU A 39 19.52 -6.30 -4.25
N LYS A 40 18.24 -5.91 -4.19
CA LYS A 40 17.12 -6.83 -4.41
C LYS A 40 17.16 -7.43 -5.82
N PRO A 41 17.05 -8.77 -5.96
CA PRO A 41 16.93 -9.39 -7.27
C PRO A 41 15.59 -9.10 -7.92
N ASN A 42 15.43 -9.44 -9.19
CA ASN A 42 14.11 -9.43 -9.83
C ASN A 42 13.22 -10.51 -9.21
N LEU A 43 12.15 -10.10 -8.51
CA LEU A 43 11.22 -11.01 -7.84
C LEU A 43 10.08 -11.51 -8.75
N GLY A 44 9.95 -11.01 -9.97
CA GLY A 44 8.94 -11.46 -10.94
C GLY A 44 8.91 -12.97 -11.17
N PRO A 45 10.07 -13.67 -11.32
CA PRO A 45 10.11 -15.13 -11.48
C PRO A 45 9.54 -15.92 -10.29
N THR A 46 9.41 -15.31 -9.10
CA THR A 46 8.79 -15.96 -7.94
C THR A 46 7.27 -15.81 -7.91
N GLY A 47 6.68 -15.04 -8.84
CA GLY A 47 5.24 -14.79 -8.91
C GLY A 47 4.79 -13.44 -8.34
N LEU A 48 5.70 -12.63 -7.79
CA LEU A 48 5.40 -11.26 -7.39
C LEU A 48 5.18 -10.37 -8.61
N ARG A 49 4.17 -9.50 -8.53
CA ARG A 49 3.85 -8.54 -9.59
C ARG A 49 4.41 -7.17 -9.27
N PRO A 50 4.87 -6.40 -10.25
CA PRO A 50 5.27 -5.03 -10.01
C PRO A 50 4.08 -4.15 -9.65
N ILE A 51 4.32 -3.11 -8.83
CA ILE A 51 3.40 -2.04 -8.52
C ILE A 51 4.16 -0.71 -8.45
N ALA A 52 3.56 0.37 -8.91
CA ALA A 52 4.16 1.70 -8.75
C ALA A 52 3.70 2.31 -7.42
N ILE A 53 4.63 2.69 -6.55
CA ILE A 53 4.32 3.47 -5.35
C ILE A 53 4.83 4.89 -5.56
N ILE A 54 3.92 5.86 -5.55
CA ILE A 54 4.17 7.26 -5.81
C ILE A 54 4.22 7.98 -4.47
N TYR A 55 5.43 8.08 -3.93
CA TYR A 55 5.68 8.71 -2.64
C TYR A 55 5.55 10.23 -2.68
N THR A 56 5.26 10.83 -1.53
CA THR A 56 5.22 12.28 -1.31
C THR A 56 6.44 12.99 -1.90
N THR A 57 7.63 12.41 -1.78
CA THR A 57 8.89 12.99 -2.31
C THR A 57 8.96 13.09 -3.83
N PHE A 58 8.15 12.34 -4.56
CA PHE A 58 8.04 12.46 -6.03
C PHE A 58 7.03 13.51 -6.45
N LEU A 59 6.08 13.84 -5.59
CA LEU A 59 4.97 14.75 -5.88
C LEU A 59 5.32 16.22 -5.62
N TRP A 60 6.21 16.50 -4.67
CA TRP A 60 6.63 17.85 -4.31
C TRP A 60 8.13 18.00 -4.22
N SER A 61 8.63 19.15 -4.65
CA SER A 61 10.06 19.48 -4.63
C SER A 61 10.58 19.81 -3.23
N ASN A 62 9.70 20.25 -2.34
CA ASN A 62 10.03 20.63 -0.97
C ASN A 62 8.83 20.42 -0.03
N GLU A 63 9.10 20.45 1.29
CA GLU A 63 8.06 20.20 2.31
C GLU A 63 7.00 21.28 2.41
N ALA A 64 7.36 22.54 2.15
CA ALA A 64 6.42 23.65 2.25
C ALA A 64 5.29 23.56 1.22
N GLU A 65 5.53 22.92 0.08
CA GLU A 65 4.53 22.71 -0.98
C GLU A 65 3.54 21.57 -0.66
N ARG A 66 3.83 20.72 0.32
CA ARG A 66 3.01 19.54 0.65
C ARG A 66 1.63 19.87 1.21
N SER A 67 1.40 21.14 1.58
CA SER A 67 0.07 21.64 1.95
C SER A 67 -0.87 21.76 0.75
N ASP A 68 -0.35 21.87 -0.48
CA ASP A 68 -1.10 22.11 -1.69
C ASP A 68 -1.17 20.85 -2.58
N ILE A 69 -2.05 20.88 -3.58
CA ILE A 69 -2.13 19.82 -4.59
C ILE A 69 -0.84 19.81 -5.41
N PRO A 70 -0.25 18.63 -5.72
CA PRO A 70 0.94 18.55 -6.55
C PRO A 70 0.75 19.21 -7.91
N GLN A 71 1.83 19.75 -8.48
CA GLN A 71 1.77 20.38 -9.80
C GLN A 71 1.28 19.40 -10.88
N SER A 72 0.42 19.90 -11.76
CA SER A 72 -0.25 19.08 -12.79
C SER A 72 0.73 18.40 -13.76
N ASN A 73 1.86 19.06 -14.09
CA ASN A 73 2.91 18.48 -14.93
C ASN A 73 3.65 17.32 -14.22
N VAL A 74 3.83 17.39 -12.91
CA VAL A 74 4.43 16.30 -12.10
C VAL A 74 3.48 15.12 -12.07
N ILE A 75 2.20 15.35 -11.75
CA ILE A 75 1.17 14.30 -11.77
C ILE A 75 1.11 13.64 -13.14
N ARG A 76 1.12 14.44 -14.23
CA ARG A 76 1.08 13.92 -15.61
C ARG A 76 2.25 12.98 -15.89
N ALA A 77 3.47 13.38 -15.54
CA ALA A 77 4.66 12.57 -15.78
C ALA A 77 4.59 11.24 -15.04
N LEU A 78 4.24 11.26 -13.74
CA LEU A 78 4.12 10.07 -12.90
C LEU A 78 2.98 9.15 -13.37
N ALA A 79 1.82 9.71 -13.71
CA ALA A 79 0.68 8.95 -14.21
C ALA A 79 1.00 8.22 -15.51
N LEU A 80 1.61 8.90 -16.48
CA LEU A 80 2.00 8.30 -17.76
C LEU A 80 3.05 7.21 -17.56
N GLN A 81 4.06 7.44 -16.73
CA GLN A 81 5.07 6.43 -16.42
C GLN A 81 4.45 5.18 -15.79
N ALA A 82 3.62 5.35 -14.76
CA ALA A 82 2.96 4.23 -14.09
C ALA A 82 1.97 3.49 -15.00
N SER A 83 1.35 4.17 -15.97
CA SER A 83 0.42 3.54 -16.93
C SER A 83 1.11 2.64 -17.94
N LEU A 84 2.36 2.95 -18.28
CA LEU A 84 3.16 2.12 -19.19
C LEU A 84 3.62 0.82 -18.50
N SER A 85 3.98 0.91 -17.24
CA SER A 85 4.36 -0.23 -16.41
C SER A 85 4.38 0.21 -14.94
N PRO A 86 3.71 -0.50 -14.06
CA PRO A 86 2.98 -1.78 -14.22
C PRO A 86 1.48 -1.63 -14.58
N GLY A 87 0.97 -0.44 -14.81
CA GLY A 87 -0.47 -0.19 -15.07
C GLY A 87 -1.32 -0.12 -13.80
N ILE A 88 -0.70 -0.21 -12.63
CA ILE A 88 -1.32 -0.03 -11.31
C ILE A 88 -0.40 0.82 -10.42
N ALA A 89 -0.98 1.78 -9.71
CA ALA A 89 -0.25 2.69 -8.84
C ALA A 89 -0.94 2.91 -7.50
N VAL A 90 -0.11 3.08 -6.48
CA VAL A 90 -0.48 3.55 -5.15
C VAL A 90 0.03 4.98 -5.01
N ILE A 91 -0.84 5.92 -4.65
CA ILE A 91 -0.45 7.27 -4.27
C ILE A 91 -0.27 7.29 -2.77
N ASP A 92 0.93 7.60 -2.31
CA ASP A 92 1.31 7.63 -0.90
C ASP A 92 1.48 9.08 -0.42
N ILE A 93 0.36 9.67 0.05
CA ILE A 93 0.28 11.02 0.60
C ILE A 93 -0.27 10.92 2.02
N GLU A 94 0.57 11.09 3.02
CA GLU A 94 0.18 10.99 4.44
C GLU A 94 0.14 12.35 5.17
N ASN A 95 0.49 13.44 4.50
CA ASN A 95 0.60 14.77 5.10
C ASN A 95 -0.74 15.55 5.18
N TRP A 96 -1.81 15.07 4.55
CA TRP A 96 -3.12 15.69 4.65
C TRP A 96 -4.00 14.95 5.67
N PRO A 97 -4.48 15.61 6.72
CA PRO A 97 -5.19 14.95 7.81
C PRO A 97 -6.50 14.31 7.33
N VAL A 98 -6.72 13.05 7.73
CA VAL A 98 -7.95 12.29 7.46
C VAL A 98 -8.87 12.23 8.69
N THR A 99 -8.37 12.69 9.85
CA THR A 99 -9.09 12.79 11.12
C THR A 99 -8.78 14.13 11.80
N GLY A 100 -9.52 14.50 12.82
CA GLY A 100 -9.31 15.74 13.58
C GLY A 100 -10.26 16.86 13.17
N ASP A 101 -9.74 18.07 12.98
CA ASP A 101 -10.55 19.24 12.67
C ASP A 101 -11.40 19.05 11.40
N PRO A 102 -12.72 19.24 11.46
CA PRO A 102 -13.62 18.97 10.33
C PRO A 102 -13.33 19.80 9.08
N MET A 103 -12.86 21.04 9.23
CA MET A 103 -12.54 21.91 8.09
C MET A 103 -11.26 21.43 7.40
N GLN A 104 -10.26 21.03 8.18
CA GLN A 104 -9.01 20.48 7.64
C GLN A 104 -9.27 19.14 6.92
N VAL A 105 -10.08 18.25 7.53
CA VAL A 105 -10.48 16.99 6.90
C VAL A 105 -11.23 17.22 5.61
N ALA A 106 -12.18 18.16 5.57
CA ALA A 106 -12.91 18.49 4.35
C ALA A 106 -11.98 19.04 3.24
N SER A 107 -11.03 19.90 3.61
CA SER A 107 -10.00 20.39 2.68
C SER A 107 -9.12 19.25 2.16
N SER A 108 -8.71 18.33 3.03
CA SER A 108 -7.91 17.16 2.64
C SER A 108 -8.66 16.27 1.65
N ILE A 109 -9.94 16.00 1.89
CA ILE A 109 -10.79 15.21 0.98
C ILE A 109 -10.81 15.83 -0.42
N GLN A 110 -11.00 17.15 -0.52
CA GLN A 110 -10.98 17.85 -1.82
C GLN A 110 -9.62 17.72 -2.53
N LYS A 111 -8.50 17.82 -1.79
CA LYS A 111 -7.16 17.64 -2.35
C LYS A 111 -6.92 16.22 -2.84
N TYR A 112 -7.29 15.21 -2.06
CA TYR A 112 -7.23 13.81 -2.46
C TYR A 112 -8.06 13.56 -3.73
N GLN A 113 -9.31 14.02 -3.75
CA GLN A 113 -10.19 13.88 -4.91
C GLN A 113 -9.57 14.53 -6.15
N ARG A 114 -9.10 15.77 -6.04
CA ARG A 114 -8.51 16.50 -7.17
C ARG A 114 -7.25 15.82 -7.68
N THR A 115 -6.40 15.35 -6.79
CA THR A 115 -5.14 14.67 -7.16
C THR A 115 -5.42 13.39 -7.95
N ILE A 116 -6.29 12.50 -7.44
CA ILE A 116 -6.59 11.24 -8.14
C ILE A 116 -7.31 11.49 -9.47
N GLN A 117 -8.18 12.49 -9.55
CA GLN A 117 -8.83 12.88 -10.81
C GLN A 117 -7.80 13.31 -11.87
N LEU A 118 -6.74 14.02 -11.48
CA LEU A 118 -5.66 14.39 -12.39
C LEU A 118 -4.88 13.16 -12.87
N PHE A 119 -4.57 12.21 -11.99
CA PHE A 119 -3.98 10.93 -12.41
C PHE A 119 -4.83 10.24 -13.46
N LYS A 120 -6.12 10.12 -13.23
CA LYS A 120 -7.06 9.48 -14.17
C LYS A 120 -7.27 10.29 -15.45
N GLN A 121 -7.20 11.61 -15.38
CA GLN A 121 -7.28 12.47 -16.57
C GLN A 121 -6.07 12.24 -17.50
N PHE A 122 -4.86 12.12 -16.94
CA PHE A 122 -3.65 11.95 -17.75
C PHE A 122 -3.37 10.49 -18.15
N ALA A 123 -3.85 9.54 -17.38
CA ALA A 123 -3.67 8.10 -17.62
C ALA A 123 -4.99 7.34 -17.30
N PRO A 124 -6.01 7.40 -18.19
CA PRO A 124 -7.32 6.80 -17.92
C PRO A 124 -7.31 5.29 -17.70
N SER A 125 -6.33 4.58 -18.28
CA SER A 125 -6.14 3.12 -18.13
C SER A 125 -5.43 2.73 -16.85
N LEU A 126 -4.75 3.66 -16.16
CA LEU A 126 -4.04 3.40 -14.93
C LEU A 126 -5.04 3.08 -13.81
N LYS A 127 -4.87 1.92 -13.18
CA LYS A 127 -5.57 1.60 -11.94
C LYS A 127 -4.87 2.30 -10.79
N VAL A 128 -5.58 3.15 -10.06
CA VAL A 128 -4.96 3.98 -9.02
C VAL A 128 -5.80 4.03 -7.75
N GLY A 129 -5.14 4.10 -6.61
CA GLY A 129 -5.73 4.32 -5.30
C GLY A 129 -4.72 4.91 -4.32
N TYR A 130 -5.17 5.20 -3.10
CA TYR A 130 -4.33 5.75 -2.05
C TYR A 130 -3.93 4.68 -1.03
N TYR A 131 -2.68 4.75 -0.56
CA TYR A 131 -2.26 4.02 0.63
C TYR A 131 -2.94 4.60 1.88
N GLY A 132 -3.54 3.74 2.70
CA GLY A 132 -3.92 4.01 4.09
C GLY A 132 -4.97 5.11 4.34
N ILE A 133 -5.54 5.75 3.29
CA ILE A 133 -6.51 6.83 3.48
C ILE A 133 -7.87 6.29 3.95
N ALA A 134 -8.27 5.16 3.41
CA ALA A 134 -9.54 4.51 3.71
C ALA A 134 -9.42 2.97 3.59
N PRO A 135 -9.80 2.23 4.62
CA PRO A 135 -10.26 2.69 5.95
C PRO A 135 -9.15 3.32 6.78
N ILE A 136 -9.55 4.25 7.66
CA ILE A 136 -8.65 4.87 8.62
C ILE A 136 -8.08 3.81 9.54
N ARG A 137 -6.75 3.79 9.65
CA ARG A 137 -6.00 2.90 10.51
C ARG A 137 -6.16 3.28 11.98
N ASN A 138 -7.13 2.67 12.64
CA ASN A 138 -7.33 2.79 14.09
C ASN A 138 -7.54 1.39 14.67
N TYR A 139 -6.45 0.80 15.16
CA TYR A 139 -6.40 -0.60 15.58
C TYR A 139 -7.46 -0.94 16.63
N TRP A 140 -7.48 -0.20 17.74
CA TRP A 140 -8.31 -0.55 18.88
C TRP A 140 -9.79 -0.22 18.68
N ASP A 141 -10.10 0.86 17.98
CA ASP A 141 -11.48 1.22 17.70
C ASP A 141 -12.11 0.27 16.68
N ALA A 142 -11.32 -0.17 15.68
CA ALA A 142 -11.76 -1.11 14.65
C ALA A 142 -12.12 -2.50 15.20
N ILE A 143 -11.41 -2.99 16.24
CA ILE A 143 -11.68 -4.28 16.88
C ILE A 143 -12.58 -4.19 18.11
N GLY A 144 -12.98 -2.99 18.48
CA GLY A 144 -13.88 -2.78 19.62
C GLY A 144 -15.29 -3.31 19.39
N PRO A 145 -16.11 -3.37 20.45
CA PRO A 145 -17.50 -3.76 20.31
C PRO A 145 -18.23 -2.84 19.32
N ARG A 146 -18.97 -3.41 18.37
CA ARG A 146 -19.64 -2.65 17.29
C ARG A 146 -20.66 -1.62 17.77
N ASN A 147 -21.20 -1.79 18.97
CA ASN A 147 -22.10 -0.83 19.61
C ASN A 147 -21.38 0.23 20.44
N ALA A 148 -20.05 0.16 20.55
CA ALA A 148 -19.26 1.13 21.31
C ALA A 148 -19.19 2.48 20.58
N PRO A 149 -19.23 3.63 21.32
CA PRO A 149 -19.12 4.95 20.73
C PRO A 149 -17.85 5.13 19.87
N LYS A 150 -16.74 4.57 20.29
CA LYS A 150 -15.45 4.63 19.55
C LYS A 150 -15.51 3.90 18.22
N TYR A 151 -16.09 2.69 18.16
CA TYR A 151 -16.30 1.97 16.92
C TYR A 151 -17.16 2.78 15.94
N LYS A 152 -18.26 3.35 16.44
CA LYS A 152 -19.14 4.20 15.64
C LYS A 152 -18.42 5.44 15.13
N ALA A 153 -17.66 6.13 15.99
CA ALA A 153 -16.87 7.30 15.59
C ALA A 153 -15.83 6.96 14.50
N TRP A 154 -15.21 5.77 14.58
CA TRP A 154 -14.33 5.27 13.54
C TRP A 154 -15.07 5.03 12.22
N GLN A 155 -16.27 4.45 12.24
CA GLN A 155 -17.10 4.30 11.03
C GLN A 155 -17.55 5.65 10.46
N ASP A 156 -17.99 6.58 11.30
CA ASP A 156 -18.40 7.93 10.87
C ASP A 156 -17.23 8.70 10.22
N ALA A 157 -16.01 8.47 10.70
CA ALA A 157 -14.82 9.04 10.08
C ALA A 157 -14.51 8.38 8.71
N ASN A 158 -14.69 7.07 8.59
CA ASN A 158 -14.55 6.35 7.31
C ASN A 158 -15.60 6.76 6.28
N ASP A 159 -16.83 7.07 6.71
CA ASP A 159 -17.86 7.57 5.80
C ASP A 159 -17.47 8.86 5.10
N LYS A 160 -16.73 9.74 5.78
CA LYS A 160 -16.17 10.94 5.15
C LYS A 160 -15.12 10.59 4.09
N GLN A 161 -14.27 9.59 4.36
CA GLN A 161 -13.23 9.14 3.42
C GLN A 161 -13.81 8.33 2.26
N ALA A 162 -15.03 7.82 2.35
CA ALA A 162 -15.74 7.19 1.22
C ALA A 162 -15.82 8.12 0.01
N GLU A 163 -15.87 9.43 0.21
CA GLU A 163 -15.87 10.42 -0.87
C GLU A 163 -14.58 10.38 -1.72
N VAL A 164 -13.43 10.10 -1.11
CA VAL A 164 -12.17 9.89 -1.84
C VAL A 164 -12.20 8.54 -2.56
N SER A 165 -12.68 7.52 -1.88
CA SER A 165 -12.74 6.14 -2.39
C SER A 165 -13.59 6.00 -3.67
N LYS A 166 -14.55 6.89 -3.90
CA LYS A 166 -15.36 6.92 -5.15
C LYS A 166 -14.50 7.06 -6.40
N PHE A 167 -13.41 7.80 -6.33
CA PHE A 167 -12.51 8.06 -7.46
C PHE A 167 -11.39 7.02 -7.60
N ALA A 168 -11.11 6.24 -6.56
CA ALA A 168 -10.12 5.19 -6.60
C ALA A 168 -10.63 3.97 -7.41
N ASP A 169 -9.72 3.27 -8.08
CA ASP A 169 -10.00 1.98 -8.73
C ASP A 169 -9.74 0.81 -7.77
N VAL A 170 -8.82 1.01 -6.83
CA VAL A 170 -8.39 0.02 -5.84
C VAL A 170 -8.30 0.70 -4.47
N ILE A 171 -8.67 -0.02 -3.43
CA ILE A 171 -8.50 0.40 -2.04
C ILE A 171 -7.29 -0.32 -1.46
N PHE A 172 -6.39 0.43 -0.82
CA PHE A 172 -5.14 -0.08 -0.25
C PHE A 172 -5.09 0.17 1.27
N PRO A 173 -5.82 -0.63 2.08
CA PRO A 173 -5.77 -0.52 3.53
C PRO A 173 -4.39 -0.93 4.07
N SER A 174 -3.88 -0.17 5.05
CA SER A 174 -2.69 -0.56 5.79
C SER A 174 -3.07 -1.58 6.87
N LEU A 175 -2.44 -2.75 6.83
CA LEU A 175 -2.57 -3.81 7.82
C LEU A 175 -1.26 -4.07 8.56
N TYR A 176 -0.41 -3.05 8.70
CA TYR A 176 0.87 -3.16 9.39
C TYR A 176 0.70 -3.62 10.84
N THR A 177 1.68 -4.34 11.33
CA THR A 177 1.64 -5.01 12.63
C THR A 177 2.23 -4.16 13.73
N PHE A 178 1.38 -3.71 14.65
CA PHE A 178 1.79 -2.87 15.79
C PHE A 178 2.13 -3.67 17.04
N TYR A 179 1.55 -4.85 17.20
CA TYR A 179 1.60 -5.62 18.43
C TYR A 179 1.90 -7.09 18.15
N ASN A 180 2.65 -7.70 19.03
CA ASN A 180 2.92 -9.15 18.97
C ASN A 180 1.71 -9.95 19.49
N ASP A 181 0.57 -9.78 18.83
CA ASP A 181 -0.70 -10.44 19.14
C ASP A 181 -1.41 -10.88 17.84
N PRO A 182 -1.09 -12.08 17.33
CA PRO A 182 -1.63 -12.58 16.07
C PRO A 182 -3.15 -12.66 16.02
N ASP A 183 -3.81 -12.96 17.14
CA ASP A 183 -5.26 -13.08 17.16
C ASP A 183 -5.96 -11.73 17.05
N LYS A 184 -5.45 -10.71 17.75
CA LYS A 184 -5.96 -9.35 17.58
C LYS A 184 -5.63 -8.76 16.22
N TRP A 185 -4.47 -9.09 15.65
CA TRP A 185 -4.15 -8.68 14.29
C TRP A 185 -5.16 -9.22 13.28
N ARG A 186 -5.57 -10.50 13.39
CA ARG A 186 -6.63 -11.05 12.53
C ARG A 186 -7.93 -10.27 12.65
N LEU A 187 -8.38 -9.99 13.88
CA LEU A 187 -9.58 -9.19 14.11
C LEU A 187 -9.48 -7.80 13.47
N PHE A 188 -8.31 -7.16 13.58
CA PHE A 188 -8.03 -5.88 12.95
C PHE A 188 -8.06 -5.98 11.43
N ALA A 189 -7.36 -6.94 10.83
CA ALA A 189 -7.34 -7.16 9.39
C ALA A 189 -8.76 -7.39 8.83
N GLU A 190 -9.54 -8.27 9.46
CA GLU A 190 -10.94 -8.51 9.08
C GLU A 190 -11.81 -7.27 9.20
N ALA A 191 -11.62 -6.47 10.25
CA ALA A 191 -12.35 -5.22 10.44
C ALA A 191 -12.03 -4.21 9.35
N GLN A 192 -10.74 -4.02 9.01
CA GLN A 192 -10.28 -3.11 7.98
C GLN A 192 -10.78 -3.53 6.59
N ILE A 193 -10.66 -4.80 6.22
CA ILE A 193 -11.13 -5.25 4.89
C ILE A 193 -12.65 -5.18 4.79
N ARG A 194 -13.39 -5.55 5.83
CA ARG A 194 -14.84 -5.40 5.87
C ARG A 194 -15.27 -3.94 5.71
N GLU A 195 -14.56 -3.03 6.36
CA GLU A 195 -14.84 -1.61 6.28
C GLU A 195 -14.49 -1.04 4.90
N ALA A 196 -13.35 -1.45 4.30
CA ALA A 196 -12.99 -1.10 2.94
C ALA A 196 -14.10 -1.47 1.95
N ARG A 197 -14.63 -2.69 2.06
CA ARG A 197 -15.76 -3.15 1.21
C ARG A 197 -17.05 -2.38 1.47
N ARG A 198 -17.29 -1.95 2.72
CA ARG A 198 -18.47 -1.15 3.09
C ARG A 198 -18.45 0.24 2.46
N ILE A 199 -17.31 0.93 2.52
CA ILE A 199 -17.17 2.31 2.02
C ILE A 199 -16.90 2.40 0.52
N ALA A 200 -16.43 1.32 -0.10
CA ALA A 200 -16.10 1.26 -1.52
C ALA A 200 -16.61 -0.05 -2.17
N PRO A 201 -17.93 -0.25 -2.22
CA PRO A 201 -18.49 -1.49 -2.75
C PRO A 201 -18.09 -1.71 -4.22
N GLY A 202 -17.73 -2.96 -4.55
CA GLY A 202 -17.33 -3.35 -5.90
C GLY A 202 -15.90 -2.98 -6.30
N LYS A 203 -15.13 -2.29 -5.45
CA LYS A 203 -13.71 -2.03 -5.69
C LYS A 203 -12.86 -3.19 -5.20
N SER A 204 -11.75 -3.46 -5.91
CA SER A 204 -10.73 -4.38 -5.40
C SER A 204 -10.06 -3.81 -4.15
N VAL A 205 -9.76 -4.68 -3.19
CA VAL A 205 -9.10 -4.33 -1.93
C VAL A 205 -7.79 -5.08 -1.84
N TYR A 206 -6.66 -4.38 -1.95
CA TYR A 206 -5.31 -4.95 -1.86
C TYR A 206 -4.65 -4.50 -0.57
N ALA A 207 -4.47 -5.45 0.36
CA ALA A 207 -3.94 -5.19 1.68
C ALA A 207 -2.44 -4.86 1.65
N PHE A 208 -2.03 -3.75 2.25
CA PHE A 208 -0.63 -3.47 2.50
C PHE A 208 -0.16 -4.22 3.74
N LEU A 209 0.88 -5.02 3.58
CA LEU A 209 1.57 -5.76 4.64
C LEU A 209 3.03 -5.35 4.70
N TRP A 210 3.58 -5.32 5.88
CA TRP A 210 5.00 -5.05 6.15
C TRP A 210 5.55 -6.17 7.03
N PRO A 211 6.63 -6.88 6.62
CA PRO A 211 7.13 -8.03 7.36
C PRO A 211 7.91 -7.67 8.64
N GLU A 212 7.69 -6.49 9.18
CA GLU A 212 8.30 -5.96 10.40
C GLU A 212 7.24 -5.36 11.31
N PHE A 213 7.56 -5.24 12.58
CA PHE A 213 6.72 -4.50 13.50
C PHE A 213 6.78 -3.00 13.20
N GLU A 214 5.62 -2.38 13.07
CA GLU A 214 5.46 -0.94 12.79
C GLU A 214 6.06 -0.09 13.91
N HIS A 215 6.75 0.99 13.51
CA HIS A 215 7.27 1.97 14.45
C HIS A 215 6.15 2.70 15.20
N GLY A 216 6.36 2.96 16.48
CA GLY A 216 5.40 3.69 17.34
C GLY A 216 4.63 2.81 18.32
N SER A 217 4.79 1.49 18.29
CA SER A 217 4.38 0.64 19.41
C SER A 217 5.40 0.78 20.58
N ASN A 218 4.94 0.61 21.81
CA ASN A 218 5.83 0.53 22.98
C ASN A 218 6.49 -0.86 23.13
N ASP A 219 6.41 -1.70 22.10
CA ASP A 219 6.92 -3.05 22.13
C ASP A 219 8.41 -3.07 21.74
N ALA A 220 9.23 -3.87 22.46
CA ALA A 220 10.65 -4.06 22.17
C ALA A 220 10.93 -4.73 20.81
N ALA A 221 9.88 -5.15 20.11
CA ALA A 221 9.94 -5.79 18.79
C ALA A 221 9.99 -4.79 17.60
N ILE A 222 9.89 -3.46 17.85
CA ILE A 222 9.85 -2.44 16.80
C ILE A 222 11.07 -2.53 15.88
N GLY A 223 10.84 -2.48 14.56
CA GLY A 223 11.89 -2.54 13.55
C GLY A 223 12.55 -3.92 13.39
N ASN A 224 12.01 -4.95 14.05
CA ASN A 224 12.42 -6.33 13.86
C ASN A 224 11.44 -7.05 12.92
N TYR A 225 11.96 -7.98 12.13
CA TYR A 225 11.11 -8.84 11.33
C TYR A 225 10.12 -9.61 12.20
N LEU A 226 8.91 -9.75 11.68
CA LEU A 226 7.92 -10.64 12.26
C LEU A 226 8.45 -12.08 12.29
N PRO A 227 8.14 -12.88 13.33
CA PRO A 227 8.37 -14.30 13.28
C PRO A 227 7.77 -14.92 12.02
N GLY A 228 8.49 -15.83 11.34
CA GLY A 228 8.02 -16.40 10.07
C GLY A 228 6.59 -16.96 10.14
N ALA A 229 6.24 -17.65 11.23
CA ALA A 229 4.89 -18.17 11.45
C ALA A 229 3.83 -17.04 11.55
N TYR A 230 4.17 -15.90 12.14
CA TYR A 230 3.27 -14.74 12.20
C TYR A 230 3.07 -14.15 10.80
N TRP A 231 4.16 -13.91 10.08
CA TRP A 231 4.10 -13.43 8.71
C TRP A 231 3.27 -14.35 7.80
N ARG A 232 3.50 -15.67 7.92
CA ARG A 232 2.71 -16.67 7.18
C ARG A 232 1.22 -16.54 7.48
N MET A 233 0.86 -16.39 8.75
CA MET A 233 -0.52 -16.21 9.18
C MET A 233 -1.13 -14.93 8.58
N GLU A 234 -0.38 -13.83 8.48
CA GLU A 234 -0.85 -12.59 7.83
C GLU A 234 -1.13 -12.78 6.34
N LEU A 235 -0.21 -13.44 5.61
CA LEU A 235 -0.40 -13.76 4.20
C LEU A 235 -1.65 -14.61 3.96
N GLU A 236 -1.84 -15.67 4.78
CA GLU A 236 -2.99 -16.56 4.66
C GLU A 236 -4.31 -15.87 5.03
N THR A 237 -4.30 -15.03 6.06
CA THR A 237 -5.48 -14.25 6.45
C THR A 237 -5.85 -13.28 5.34
N ALA A 238 -4.88 -12.52 4.81
CA ALA A 238 -5.12 -11.58 3.72
C ALA A 238 -5.66 -12.30 2.48
N ARG A 239 -5.15 -13.50 2.14
CA ARG A 239 -5.66 -14.31 1.03
C ARG A 239 -7.13 -14.70 1.19
N GLN A 240 -7.59 -14.89 2.41
CA GLN A 240 -8.99 -15.27 2.69
C GLN A 240 -9.96 -14.10 2.61
N ILE A 241 -9.50 -12.88 2.94
CA ILE A 241 -10.40 -11.73 3.14
C ILE A 241 -10.23 -10.60 2.14
N ALA A 242 -9.05 -10.44 1.51
CA ALA A 242 -8.74 -9.41 0.53
C ALA A 242 -8.72 -9.94 -0.90
N ASP A 243 -8.56 -9.07 -1.89
CA ASP A 243 -8.47 -9.43 -3.30
C ASP A 243 -7.01 -9.48 -3.80
N GLY A 244 -6.05 -9.11 -2.95
CA GLY A 244 -4.61 -9.16 -3.19
C GLY A 244 -3.82 -8.55 -2.05
N ILE A 245 -2.50 -8.59 -2.18
CA ILE A 245 -1.54 -8.11 -1.17
C ILE A 245 -0.51 -7.21 -1.87
N VAL A 246 -0.12 -6.13 -1.20
CA VAL A 246 1.11 -5.37 -1.49
C VAL A 246 2.08 -5.60 -0.33
N ILE A 247 3.21 -6.22 -0.61
CA ILE A 247 4.29 -6.35 0.39
C ILE A 247 5.15 -5.10 0.28
N TRP A 248 5.28 -4.36 1.38
CA TRP A 248 6.11 -3.17 1.50
C TRP A 248 7.23 -3.39 2.52
N GLY A 249 8.33 -2.64 2.43
CA GLY A 249 9.43 -2.68 3.40
C GLY A 249 10.80 -2.52 2.76
N GLY A 250 11.85 -2.69 3.55
CA GLY A 250 13.24 -2.71 3.08
C GLY A 250 13.82 -1.34 2.76
N PHE A 251 13.30 -0.26 3.35
CA PHE A 251 13.84 1.08 3.15
C PHE A 251 15.24 1.20 3.77
N HIS A 252 16.26 1.41 2.92
CA HIS A 252 17.69 1.44 3.27
C HIS A 252 18.29 0.12 3.80
N GLU A 253 17.58 -0.98 3.65
CA GLU A 253 18.09 -2.30 4.04
C GLU A 253 18.61 -3.07 2.84
N THR A 254 19.64 -3.90 3.09
CA THR A 254 20.15 -4.81 2.06
C THR A 254 19.27 -6.07 1.99
N TRP A 255 19.02 -6.54 0.76
CA TRP A 255 18.28 -7.78 0.53
C TRP A 255 18.91 -8.97 1.24
N ASN A 256 18.09 -9.74 1.91
CA ASN A 256 18.48 -11.00 2.53
C ASN A 256 17.60 -12.16 2.01
N GLU A 257 18.18 -12.99 1.16
CA GLU A 257 17.50 -14.14 0.57
C GLU A 257 17.02 -15.17 1.62
N ASN A 258 17.62 -15.18 2.80
CA ASN A 258 17.30 -16.07 3.92
C ASN A 258 16.43 -15.39 4.99
N ALA A 259 15.93 -14.19 4.75
CA ALA A 259 15.03 -13.51 5.70
C ALA A 259 13.78 -14.39 5.95
N PRO A 260 13.35 -14.58 7.22
CA PRO A 260 12.21 -15.44 7.54
C PRO A 260 10.94 -15.07 6.77
N TRP A 261 10.65 -13.78 6.63
CA TRP A 261 9.50 -13.30 5.88
C TRP A 261 9.56 -13.69 4.40
N TRP A 262 10.75 -13.64 3.80
CA TRP A 262 10.94 -13.98 2.39
C TRP A 262 10.79 -15.48 2.14
N MET A 263 11.32 -16.31 3.04
CA MET A 263 11.17 -17.76 2.98
C MET A 263 9.69 -18.16 3.02
N GLU A 264 8.92 -17.58 3.92
CA GLU A 264 7.48 -17.81 4.03
C GLU A 264 6.70 -17.25 2.82
N THR A 265 7.11 -16.10 2.30
CA THR A 265 6.51 -15.54 1.09
C THR A 265 6.71 -16.46 -0.12
N LYS A 266 7.92 -16.99 -0.32
CA LYS A 266 8.18 -17.98 -1.39
C LYS A 266 7.31 -19.23 -1.25
N ALA A 267 7.20 -19.77 -0.05
CA ALA A 267 6.36 -20.92 0.23
C ALA A 267 4.88 -20.63 -0.07
N PHE A 268 4.37 -19.50 0.40
CA PHE A 268 3.01 -19.03 0.13
C PHE A 268 2.70 -18.91 -1.36
N LEU A 269 3.59 -18.28 -2.14
CA LEU A 269 3.42 -18.08 -3.58
C LEU A 269 3.40 -19.42 -4.33
N LYS A 270 4.28 -20.34 -3.96
CA LYS A 270 4.32 -21.69 -4.54
C LYS A 270 3.02 -22.47 -4.33
N GLU A 271 2.46 -22.41 -3.13
CA GLU A 271 1.19 -23.07 -2.82
C GLU A 271 -0.01 -22.42 -3.53
N ALA A 272 0.03 -21.12 -3.76
CA ALA A 272 -1.01 -20.41 -4.51
C ALA A 272 -1.04 -20.76 -6.01
N THR A 273 0.08 -21.27 -6.55
CA THR A 273 0.19 -21.71 -7.96
C THR A 273 -0.28 -23.15 -8.17
N LEU A 274 -0.38 -23.95 -7.10
CA LEU A 274 -0.75 -25.37 -7.15
C LEU A 274 -2.25 -25.62 -6.97
N LYS A 275 -3.03 -24.58 -6.66
CA LYS A 275 -4.50 -24.62 -6.51
C LYS A 275 -5.19 -23.91 -7.68
#